data_459598104bcf8a8a14b0cce22639dd7a
#
_entry.id   459598104bcf8a8a14b0cce22639dd7a
#
_cell.length_a   1.000
_cell.length_b   1.000
_cell.length_c   1.000
_cell.angle_alpha   90.00
_cell.angle_beta   90.00
_cell.angle_gamma   90.00
#
_symmetry.space_group_name_H-M   'P 1'
#
loop_
_entity.id
_entity.type
_entity.pdbx_description
1 polymer ?
#
loop_
_entity_poly.entity_id
_entity_poly.type
_entity_poly.pdbx_seq_one_letter_code
_entity_poly.pdbx_strand_id
1 'polypeptide(L)'
;MSRLSARAISVRLGDKLAVDEVTASFEAGSVTAILGPNGAGKSTLLACLAGLRKPLSGHVRLDDVGLLAMAPRARARRIGFIPQTPEIAWAVEARILVGLGRTPFIGASGLSLEDAAAIDRAMAAAGVEALADRDVTTLSGGERGRVLIARALAGDPEWLLADEPLTGLDPGHQLDAGGLFRAMAHDQGRGVVLTLHDLSLAARIADRIVVMAEGRILADGPPVEALSPEVLAAAYDIEARHVTGASGPLIEIVGRGR
;
A
#
# COMPACT_ATOMS: atom_id res chain seq x y z
N MET A 1 -17.21 10.36 4.55
CA MET A 1 -16.06 9.44 4.46
C MET A 1 -14.96 10.15 3.68
N SER A 2 -13.70 9.98 4.07
CA SER A 2 -12.56 10.58 3.35
C SER A 2 -12.34 9.89 2.00
N ARG A 3 -11.91 10.64 0.99
CA ARG A 3 -11.71 10.16 -0.38
C ARG A 3 -10.37 10.62 -0.93
N LEU A 4 -9.59 9.69 -1.44
CA LEU A 4 -8.36 9.96 -2.17
C LEU A 4 -8.62 9.73 -3.68
N SER A 5 -8.34 10.71 -4.52
CA SER A 5 -8.66 10.62 -5.96
C SER A 5 -7.53 11.15 -6.84
N ALA A 6 -7.33 10.47 -7.97
CA ALA A 6 -6.51 10.91 -9.09
C ALA A 6 -7.43 11.26 -10.26
N ARG A 7 -7.18 12.36 -10.97
CA ARG A 7 -7.96 12.76 -12.16
C ARG A 7 -7.01 13.03 -13.31
N ALA A 8 -7.13 12.22 -14.35
CA ALA A 8 -6.38 12.28 -15.61
C ALA A 8 -4.88 12.48 -15.39
N ILE A 9 -4.29 11.75 -14.42
CA ILE A 9 -2.86 11.87 -14.13
C ILE A 9 -2.05 11.13 -15.17
N SER A 10 -0.98 11.78 -15.65
CA SER A 10 0.04 11.16 -16.48
C SER A 10 1.41 11.38 -15.86
N VAL A 11 2.28 10.36 -15.94
CA VAL A 11 3.62 10.40 -15.37
C VAL A 11 4.61 9.81 -16.34
N ARG A 12 5.71 10.53 -16.58
CA ARG A 12 6.84 10.08 -17.40
C ARG A 12 8.03 9.70 -16.53
N LEU A 13 8.66 8.58 -16.84
CA LEU A 13 9.91 8.10 -16.23
C LEU A 13 10.93 7.91 -17.34
N GLY A 14 11.90 8.81 -17.44
CA GLY A 14 12.75 8.91 -18.64
C GLY A 14 11.88 9.11 -19.87
N ASP A 15 12.05 8.26 -20.87
CA ASP A 15 11.27 8.33 -22.13
C ASP A 15 9.93 7.58 -22.06
N LYS A 16 9.70 6.76 -21.02
CA LYS A 16 8.49 5.95 -20.89
C LYS A 16 7.37 6.72 -20.18
N LEU A 17 6.18 6.71 -20.76
CA LEU A 17 4.95 7.13 -20.09
C LEU A 17 4.51 5.98 -19.16
N ALA A 18 4.81 6.12 -17.87
CA ALA A 18 4.59 5.07 -16.87
C ALA A 18 3.16 5.04 -16.33
N VAL A 19 2.47 6.19 -16.34
CA VAL A 19 1.04 6.33 -16.04
C VAL A 19 0.46 7.25 -17.11
N ASP A 20 -0.66 6.86 -17.70
CA ASP A 20 -1.26 7.50 -18.85
C ASP A 20 -2.75 7.78 -18.61
N GLU A 21 -3.08 9.04 -18.38
CA GLU A 21 -4.43 9.59 -18.17
C GLU A 21 -5.28 8.84 -17.12
N VAL A 22 -4.64 8.30 -16.08
CA VAL A 22 -5.32 7.51 -15.05
C VAL A 22 -6.26 8.40 -14.23
N THR A 23 -7.53 7.96 -14.16
CA THR A 23 -8.55 8.51 -13.27
C THR A 23 -9.06 7.39 -12.36
N ALA A 24 -8.93 7.58 -11.05
CA ALA A 24 -9.40 6.65 -10.03
C ALA A 24 -9.80 7.39 -8.76
N SER A 25 -10.74 6.82 -8.01
CA SER A 25 -11.17 7.32 -6.71
C SER A 25 -11.13 6.18 -5.70
N PHE A 26 -10.58 6.41 -4.53
CA PHE A 26 -10.45 5.47 -3.44
C PHE A 26 -11.23 5.98 -2.24
N GLU A 27 -11.99 5.10 -1.58
CA GLU A 27 -12.83 5.46 -0.44
C GLU A 27 -12.22 4.92 0.86
N ALA A 28 -12.27 5.73 1.92
CA ALA A 28 -11.90 5.26 3.26
C ALA A 28 -12.91 4.20 3.76
N GLY A 29 -12.46 3.31 4.63
CA GLY A 29 -13.26 2.17 5.09
C GLY A 29 -13.14 0.94 4.19
N SER A 30 -12.24 0.95 3.21
CA SER A 30 -12.02 -0.18 2.31
C SER A 30 -10.54 -0.44 2.03
N VAL A 31 -10.21 -1.68 1.70
CA VAL A 31 -8.91 -2.10 1.19
C VAL A 31 -8.99 -2.20 -0.33
N THR A 32 -8.21 -1.38 -1.03
CA THR A 32 -8.06 -1.48 -2.49
C THR A 32 -6.69 -2.06 -2.85
N ALA A 33 -6.66 -3.13 -3.64
CA ALA A 33 -5.44 -3.67 -4.21
C ALA A 33 -5.24 -3.15 -5.65
N ILE A 34 -4.03 -2.66 -5.93
CA ILE A 34 -3.60 -2.31 -7.30
C ILE A 34 -2.74 -3.46 -7.81
N LEU A 35 -3.18 -4.10 -8.88
CA LEU A 35 -2.54 -5.24 -9.53
C LEU A 35 -2.10 -4.89 -10.95
N GLY A 36 -1.26 -5.73 -11.53
CA GLY A 36 -0.79 -5.58 -12.90
C GLY A 36 0.64 -6.13 -13.05
N PRO A 37 1.11 -6.39 -14.27
CA PRO A 37 2.45 -6.88 -14.52
C PRO A 37 3.53 -5.88 -14.10
N ASN A 38 4.79 -6.35 -14.10
CA ASN A 38 5.92 -5.47 -13.83
C ASN A 38 6.00 -4.37 -14.89
N GLY A 39 6.19 -3.13 -14.43
CA GLY A 39 6.24 -1.97 -15.33
C GLY A 39 4.86 -1.45 -15.77
N ALA A 40 3.74 -1.94 -15.23
CA ALA A 40 2.39 -1.45 -15.49
C ALA A 40 2.09 -0.06 -14.91
N GLY A 41 2.98 0.49 -14.06
CA GLY A 41 2.82 1.83 -13.47
C GLY A 41 2.28 1.85 -12.03
N LYS A 42 2.07 0.70 -11.39
CA LYS A 42 1.49 0.58 -10.04
C LYS A 42 2.19 1.45 -8.98
N SER A 43 3.49 1.24 -8.79
CA SER A 43 4.32 2.01 -7.82
C SER A 43 4.35 3.51 -8.16
N THR A 44 4.32 3.85 -9.45
CA THR A 44 4.28 5.23 -9.92
C THR A 44 2.95 5.89 -9.59
N LEU A 45 1.83 5.21 -9.83
CA LEU A 45 0.50 5.67 -9.43
C LEU A 45 0.43 5.84 -7.90
N LEU A 46 0.88 4.84 -7.14
CA LEU A 46 0.87 4.88 -5.68
C LEU A 46 1.72 6.04 -5.13
N ALA A 47 2.90 6.30 -5.71
CA ALA A 47 3.74 7.45 -5.34
C ALA A 47 3.08 8.80 -5.64
N CYS A 48 2.27 8.91 -6.70
CA CYS A 48 1.47 10.10 -6.96
C CYS A 48 0.35 10.26 -5.92
N LEU A 49 -0.36 9.17 -5.59
CA LEU A 49 -1.40 9.16 -4.56
C LEU A 49 -0.86 9.53 -3.19
N ALA A 50 0.40 9.19 -2.88
CA ALA A 50 1.09 9.61 -1.65
C ALA A 50 1.60 11.06 -1.69
N GLY A 51 1.55 11.73 -2.85
CA GLY A 51 2.13 13.05 -3.05
C GLY A 51 3.67 13.06 -3.03
N LEU A 52 4.28 11.89 -3.22
CA LEU A 52 5.74 11.73 -3.32
C LEU A 52 6.25 12.00 -4.74
N ARG A 53 5.35 11.93 -5.73
CA ARG A 53 5.64 12.24 -7.14
C ARG A 53 4.61 13.20 -7.70
N LYS A 54 5.11 14.26 -8.34
CA LYS A 54 4.25 15.19 -9.07
C LYS A 54 3.93 14.60 -10.46
N PRO A 55 2.66 14.49 -10.86
CA PRO A 55 2.30 14.09 -12.22
C PRO A 55 2.69 15.16 -13.24
N LEU A 56 2.88 14.75 -14.50
CA LEU A 56 3.09 15.63 -15.65
C LEU A 56 1.81 16.41 -15.98
N SER A 57 0.68 15.73 -15.93
CA SER A 57 -0.66 16.31 -16.11
C SER A 57 -1.65 15.74 -15.12
N GLY A 58 -2.79 16.37 -14.95
CA GLY A 58 -3.82 15.98 -14.00
C GLY A 58 -3.47 16.37 -12.56
N HIS A 59 -4.22 15.83 -11.61
CA HIS A 59 -4.02 16.15 -10.19
C HIS A 59 -4.52 15.02 -9.27
N VAL A 60 -3.97 14.99 -8.06
CA VAL A 60 -4.44 14.13 -6.97
C VAL A 60 -5.06 15.01 -5.89
N ARG A 61 -6.19 14.57 -5.33
CA ARG A 61 -6.89 15.26 -4.24
C ARG A 61 -7.12 14.30 -3.08
N LEU A 62 -7.00 14.83 -1.88
CA LEU A 62 -7.48 14.21 -0.66
C LEU A 62 -8.68 15.03 -0.19
N ASP A 63 -9.85 14.42 -0.22
CA ASP A 63 -11.13 15.10 -0.09
C ASP A 63 -11.25 16.20 -1.16
N ASP A 64 -11.48 17.45 -0.76
CA ASP A 64 -11.60 18.59 -1.67
C ASP A 64 -10.29 19.37 -1.84
N VAL A 65 -9.18 18.91 -1.23
CA VAL A 65 -7.91 19.63 -1.26
C VAL A 65 -6.93 18.96 -2.22
N GLY A 66 -6.32 19.76 -3.11
CA GLY A 66 -5.22 19.27 -3.96
C GLY A 66 -4.05 18.79 -3.10
N LEU A 67 -3.64 17.54 -3.29
CA LEU A 67 -2.68 16.89 -2.40
C LEU A 67 -1.32 17.62 -2.33
N LEU A 68 -0.84 18.14 -3.47
CA LEU A 68 0.41 18.88 -3.54
C LEU A 68 0.30 20.33 -3.04
N ALA A 69 -0.92 20.85 -2.84
CA ALA A 69 -1.13 22.15 -2.19
C ALA A 69 -1.10 22.05 -0.66
N MET A 70 -1.21 20.84 -0.10
CA MET A 70 -1.06 20.63 1.33
C MET A 70 0.38 20.81 1.76
N ALA A 71 0.60 21.45 2.93
CA ALA A 71 1.91 21.49 3.56
C ALA A 71 2.44 20.06 3.76
N PRO A 72 3.73 19.76 3.49
CA PRO A 72 4.27 18.39 3.58
C PRO A 72 4.00 17.71 4.92
N ARG A 73 4.14 18.46 6.02
CA ARG A 73 3.88 17.96 7.37
C ARG A 73 2.41 17.61 7.60
N ALA A 74 1.47 18.42 7.08
CA ALA A 74 0.04 18.16 7.18
C ALA A 74 -0.35 16.92 6.36
N ARG A 75 0.23 16.75 5.15
CA ARG A 75 0.04 15.57 4.32
C ARG A 75 0.58 14.31 4.99
N ALA A 76 1.79 14.36 5.56
CA ALA A 76 2.43 13.24 6.24
C ALA A 76 1.71 12.79 7.53
N ARG A 77 0.85 13.64 8.12
CA ARG A 77 -0.04 13.25 9.22
C ARG A 77 -1.27 12.48 8.75
N ARG A 78 -1.66 12.65 7.49
CA ARG A 78 -2.86 12.02 6.94
C ARG A 78 -2.54 10.78 6.11
N ILE A 79 -1.36 10.72 5.48
CA ILE A 79 -0.96 9.64 4.58
C ILE A 79 0.31 8.97 5.10
N GLY A 80 0.20 7.69 5.47
CA GLY A 80 1.32 6.78 5.70
C GLY A 80 1.74 6.11 4.39
N PHE A 81 3.05 5.95 4.18
CA PHE A 81 3.58 5.31 2.99
C PHE A 81 4.61 4.23 3.34
N ILE A 82 4.42 3.03 2.77
CA ILE A 82 5.38 1.93 2.84
C ILE A 82 5.96 1.75 1.43
N PRO A 83 7.26 2.03 1.21
CA PRO A 83 7.90 1.79 -0.08
C PRO A 83 8.25 0.31 -0.27
N GLN A 84 8.34 -0.13 -1.53
CA GLN A 84 8.70 -1.50 -1.91
C GLN A 84 10.08 -1.91 -1.37
N THR A 85 11.06 -1.05 -1.51
CA THR A 85 12.44 -1.30 -1.06
C THR A 85 12.91 -0.13 -0.20
N PRO A 86 12.70 -0.19 1.12
CA PRO A 86 13.24 0.83 1.99
C PRO A 86 14.75 0.62 2.16
N GLU A 87 15.53 1.61 1.75
CA GLU A 87 16.95 1.63 2.06
C GLU A 87 17.13 2.01 3.54
N ILE A 88 17.56 1.03 4.35
CA ILE A 88 18.01 1.28 5.71
C ILE A 88 19.54 1.15 5.66
N ALA A 89 20.21 2.29 5.51
CA ALA A 89 21.65 2.34 5.23
C ALA A 89 22.54 2.31 6.49
N TRP A 90 21.95 2.36 7.69
CA TRP A 90 22.70 2.40 8.95
C TRP A 90 22.06 1.54 10.03
N ALA A 91 22.85 1.12 10.98
CA ALA A 91 22.43 0.39 12.18
C ALA A 91 21.55 1.30 13.05
N VAL A 92 20.32 0.88 13.30
CA VAL A 92 19.36 1.57 14.17
C VAL A 92 18.45 0.55 14.83
N GLU A 93 18.06 0.76 16.06
CA GLU A 93 17.10 -0.08 16.77
C GLU A 93 15.72 0.00 16.09
N ALA A 94 15.00 -1.14 16.06
CA ALA A 94 13.69 -1.22 15.44
C ALA A 94 12.71 -0.21 16.03
N ARG A 95 12.72 0.02 17.36
CA ARG A 95 11.90 1.01 18.05
C ARG A 95 12.16 2.43 17.54
N ILE A 96 13.42 2.78 17.32
CA ILE A 96 13.80 4.10 16.79
C ILE A 96 13.29 4.25 15.35
N LEU A 97 13.44 3.20 14.52
CA LEU A 97 12.93 3.21 13.16
C LEU A 97 11.41 3.37 13.13
N VAL A 98 10.66 2.68 13.99
CA VAL A 98 9.21 2.84 14.13
C VAL A 98 8.87 4.27 14.56
N GLY A 99 9.66 4.84 15.49
CA GLY A 99 9.51 6.22 15.96
C GLY A 99 9.61 7.28 14.87
N LEU A 100 10.29 7.00 13.74
CA LEU A 100 10.30 7.90 12.58
C LEU A 100 8.91 8.13 11.98
N GLY A 101 7.96 7.23 12.19
CA GLY A 101 6.55 7.42 11.83
C GLY A 101 5.89 8.59 12.56
N ARG A 102 6.44 8.99 13.74
CA ARG A 102 5.96 10.15 14.51
C ARG A 102 6.60 11.48 14.12
N THR A 103 7.57 11.49 13.19
CA THR A 103 8.25 12.72 12.74
C THR A 103 7.29 13.88 12.41
N PRO A 104 6.14 13.69 11.76
CA PRO A 104 5.21 14.78 11.48
C PRO A 104 4.55 15.39 12.73
N PHE A 105 4.61 14.71 13.88
CA PHE A 105 3.99 15.13 15.13
C PHE A 105 4.97 15.76 16.11
N ILE A 106 6.27 15.44 16.00
CA ILE A 106 7.32 15.91 16.90
C ILE A 106 7.35 17.43 16.96
N GLY A 107 7.24 17.99 18.18
CA GLY A 107 7.39 19.40 18.49
C GLY A 107 8.84 19.78 18.83
N ALA A 108 9.05 20.99 19.32
CA ALA A 108 10.36 21.48 19.75
C ALA A 108 10.94 20.70 20.95
N SER A 109 10.09 20.09 21.76
CA SER A 109 10.45 19.28 22.94
C SER A 109 10.80 17.82 22.61
N GLY A 110 10.81 17.43 21.34
CA GLY A 110 11.04 16.03 20.94
C GLY A 110 9.77 15.16 21.01
N LEU A 111 9.95 13.84 21.18
CA LEU A 111 8.86 12.87 21.33
C LEU A 111 8.11 13.07 22.64
N SER A 112 6.78 13.12 22.56
CA SER A 112 5.88 13.17 23.72
C SER A 112 5.59 11.77 24.26
N LEU A 113 4.92 11.70 25.44
CA LEU A 113 4.40 10.44 25.97
C LEU A 113 3.35 9.81 25.05
N GLU A 114 2.56 10.63 24.36
CA GLU A 114 1.59 10.16 23.36
C GLU A 114 2.29 9.55 22.15
N ASP A 115 3.40 10.14 21.69
CA ASP A 115 4.20 9.56 20.60
C ASP A 115 4.80 8.22 21.01
N ALA A 116 5.33 8.11 22.25
CA ALA A 116 5.83 6.84 22.76
C ALA A 116 4.74 5.76 22.81
N ALA A 117 3.56 6.09 23.31
CA ALA A 117 2.43 5.18 23.33
C ALA A 117 1.94 4.78 21.93
N ALA A 118 2.02 5.71 20.94
CA ALA A 118 1.68 5.39 19.55
C ALA A 118 2.70 4.42 18.92
N ILE A 119 3.99 4.56 19.25
CA ILE A 119 5.04 3.63 18.84
C ILE A 119 4.77 2.24 19.41
N ASP A 120 4.47 2.14 20.71
CA ASP A 120 4.18 0.86 21.38
C ASP A 120 2.97 0.16 20.76
N ARG A 121 1.87 0.88 20.54
CA ARG A 121 0.68 0.34 19.87
C ARG A 121 0.99 -0.14 18.46
N ALA A 122 1.77 0.60 17.71
CA ALA A 122 2.14 0.22 16.35
C ALA A 122 3.02 -1.03 16.30
N MET A 123 3.97 -1.16 17.24
CA MET A 123 4.81 -2.35 17.37
C MET A 123 3.99 -3.58 17.76
N ALA A 124 3.07 -3.44 18.71
CA ALA A 124 2.15 -4.50 19.10
C ALA A 124 1.25 -4.95 17.95
N ALA A 125 0.66 -3.99 17.22
CA ALA A 125 -0.21 -4.29 16.08
C ALA A 125 0.51 -5.05 14.95
N ALA A 126 1.82 -4.80 14.76
CA ALA A 126 2.65 -5.49 13.76
C ALA A 126 3.36 -6.75 14.33
N GLY A 127 3.18 -7.08 15.61
CA GLY A 127 3.81 -8.24 16.27
C GLY A 127 5.34 -8.17 16.29
N VAL A 128 5.90 -6.99 16.60
CA VAL A 128 7.35 -6.74 16.56
C VAL A 128 7.92 -6.19 17.87
N GLU A 129 7.18 -6.28 18.99
CA GLU A 129 7.65 -5.78 20.30
C GLU A 129 8.96 -6.44 20.72
N ALA A 130 9.10 -7.74 20.50
CA ALA A 130 10.30 -8.49 20.82
C ALA A 130 11.54 -8.07 20.01
N LEU A 131 11.35 -7.27 18.96
CA LEU A 131 12.42 -6.76 18.11
C LEU A 131 12.85 -5.32 18.48
N ALA A 132 12.21 -4.70 19.49
CA ALA A 132 12.33 -3.27 19.79
C ALA A 132 13.79 -2.78 19.84
N ASP A 133 14.65 -3.50 20.56
CA ASP A 133 16.04 -3.14 20.81
C ASP A 133 17.02 -3.78 19.80
N ARG A 134 16.49 -4.52 18.79
CA ARG A 134 17.34 -5.15 17.77
C ARG A 134 17.71 -4.17 16.68
N ASP A 135 18.95 -4.26 16.22
CA ASP A 135 19.42 -3.56 15.04
C ASP A 135 18.68 -4.07 13.79
N VAL A 136 18.02 -3.15 13.05
CA VAL A 136 17.23 -3.48 11.87
C VAL A 136 18.03 -4.08 10.73
N THR A 137 19.35 -3.86 10.69
CA THR A 137 20.24 -4.46 9.68
C THR A 137 20.44 -5.95 9.91
N THR A 138 20.20 -6.43 11.14
CA THR A 138 20.34 -7.85 11.54
C THR A 138 19.02 -8.62 11.40
N LEU A 139 17.92 -7.94 11.11
CA LEU A 139 16.60 -8.55 10.95
C LEU A 139 16.50 -9.31 9.64
N SER A 140 15.76 -10.43 9.65
CA SER A 140 15.32 -11.10 8.43
C SER A 140 14.46 -10.15 7.56
N GLY A 141 14.28 -10.48 6.29
CA GLY A 141 13.44 -9.71 5.39
C GLY A 141 12.01 -9.54 5.91
N GLY A 142 11.42 -10.62 6.44
CA GLY A 142 10.08 -10.61 7.00
C GLY A 142 9.97 -9.80 8.30
N GLU A 143 10.93 -9.93 9.23
CA GLU A 143 10.98 -9.11 10.45
C GLU A 143 11.09 -7.63 10.10
N ARG A 144 11.97 -7.28 9.15
CA ARG A 144 12.15 -5.91 8.66
C ARG A 144 10.88 -5.37 8.02
N GLY A 145 10.19 -6.16 7.19
CA GLY A 145 8.92 -5.80 6.57
C GLY A 145 7.86 -5.43 7.62
N ARG A 146 7.72 -6.23 8.68
CA ARG A 146 6.78 -5.95 9.79
C ARG A 146 7.17 -4.69 10.58
N VAL A 147 8.45 -4.45 10.82
CA VAL A 147 8.94 -3.21 11.46
C VAL A 147 8.60 -1.98 10.60
N LEU A 148 8.64 -2.09 9.28
CA LEU A 148 8.24 -1.01 8.37
C LEU A 148 6.73 -0.78 8.34
N ILE A 149 5.94 -1.85 8.47
CA ILE A 149 4.49 -1.72 8.69
C ILE A 149 4.26 -0.97 10.00
N ALA A 150 4.89 -1.37 11.11
CA ALA A 150 4.79 -0.67 12.39
C ALA A 150 5.17 0.81 12.28
N ARG A 151 6.23 1.16 11.55
CA ARG A 151 6.62 2.56 11.30
C ARG A 151 5.50 3.36 10.64
N ALA A 152 4.84 2.81 9.64
CA ALA A 152 3.75 3.49 8.97
C ALA A 152 2.53 3.65 9.89
N LEU A 153 2.22 2.61 10.69
CA LEU A 153 1.13 2.62 11.67
C LEU A 153 1.35 3.62 12.81
N ALA A 154 2.61 3.81 13.26
CA ALA A 154 2.94 4.76 14.32
C ALA A 154 2.52 6.19 13.96
N GLY A 155 2.44 6.54 12.67
CA GLY A 155 1.89 7.80 12.18
C GLY A 155 0.38 7.94 12.33
N ASP A 156 -0.34 6.90 12.72
CA ASP A 156 -1.81 6.86 12.82
C ASP A 156 -2.52 7.48 11.60
N PRO A 157 -2.18 7.07 10.37
CA PRO A 157 -2.63 7.75 9.16
C PRO A 157 -4.11 7.49 8.85
N GLU A 158 -4.78 8.46 8.23
CA GLU A 158 -6.12 8.27 7.65
C GLU A 158 -6.07 7.36 6.42
N TRP A 159 -4.96 7.41 5.68
CA TRP A 159 -4.69 6.63 4.47
C TRP A 159 -3.36 5.91 4.60
N LEU A 160 -3.37 4.60 4.45
CA LEU A 160 -2.16 3.79 4.30
C LEU A 160 -1.98 3.41 2.83
N LEU A 161 -0.89 3.85 2.25
CA LEU A 161 -0.48 3.49 0.90
C LEU A 161 0.76 2.61 0.98
N ALA A 162 0.73 1.40 0.42
CA ALA A 162 1.82 0.46 0.59
C ALA A 162 2.20 -0.24 -0.72
N ASP A 163 3.46 -0.12 -1.09
CA ASP A 163 4.00 -0.70 -2.30
C ASP A 163 4.62 -2.06 -1.99
N GLU A 164 3.92 -3.13 -2.35
CA GLU A 164 4.29 -4.53 -2.11
C GLU A 164 4.64 -4.87 -0.65
N PRO A 165 3.80 -4.47 0.34
CA PRO A 165 4.16 -4.56 1.75
C PRO A 165 4.27 -5.99 2.28
N LEU A 166 3.77 -6.98 1.52
CA LEU A 166 3.74 -8.40 1.90
C LEU A 166 4.87 -9.22 1.26
N THR A 167 5.67 -8.59 0.39
CA THR A 167 6.80 -9.26 -0.26
C THR A 167 7.86 -9.64 0.75
N GLY A 168 8.32 -10.90 0.70
CA GLY A 168 9.33 -11.43 1.62
C GLY A 168 8.79 -11.87 3.00
N LEU A 169 7.50 -11.73 3.26
CA LEU A 169 6.84 -12.34 4.41
C LEU A 169 6.49 -13.80 4.10
N ASP A 170 6.61 -14.68 5.10
CA ASP A 170 6.05 -16.02 5.00
C ASP A 170 4.50 -15.99 4.97
N PRO A 171 3.84 -17.08 4.53
CA PRO A 171 2.38 -17.09 4.35
C PRO A 171 1.59 -16.75 5.62
N GLY A 172 2.05 -17.15 6.80
CA GLY A 172 1.39 -16.82 8.06
C GLY A 172 1.41 -15.32 8.32
N HIS A 173 2.59 -14.71 8.23
CA HIS A 173 2.74 -13.26 8.41
C HIS A 173 2.06 -12.43 7.31
N GLN A 174 1.93 -12.95 6.07
CA GLN A 174 1.13 -12.30 5.03
C GLN A 174 -0.35 -12.23 5.43
N LEU A 175 -0.89 -13.31 6.02
CA LEU A 175 -2.27 -13.35 6.50
C LEU A 175 -2.48 -12.40 7.68
N ASP A 176 -1.55 -12.37 8.63
CA ASP A 176 -1.61 -11.47 9.79
C ASP A 176 -1.60 -9.99 9.34
N ALA A 177 -0.68 -9.62 8.45
CA ALA A 177 -0.62 -8.28 7.90
C ALA A 177 -1.86 -7.93 7.05
N GLY A 178 -2.37 -8.87 6.26
CA GLY A 178 -3.64 -8.72 5.53
C GLY A 178 -4.81 -8.48 6.47
N GLY A 179 -4.90 -9.24 7.57
CA GLY A 179 -5.88 -9.03 8.64
C GLY A 179 -5.78 -7.64 9.28
N LEU A 180 -4.55 -7.19 9.55
CA LEU A 180 -4.29 -5.85 10.08
C LEU A 180 -4.77 -4.74 9.13
N PHE A 181 -4.49 -4.84 7.83
CA PHE A 181 -4.96 -3.87 6.83
C PHE A 181 -6.50 -3.84 6.74
N ARG A 182 -7.14 -5.00 6.82
CA ARG A 182 -8.62 -5.08 6.86
C ARG A 182 -9.19 -4.45 8.14
N ALA A 183 -8.59 -4.71 9.30
CA ALA A 183 -9.02 -4.10 10.56
C ALA A 183 -8.85 -2.56 10.53
N MET A 184 -7.76 -2.05 9.97
CA MET A 184 -7.58 -0.60 9.75
C MET A 184 -8.70 -0.02 8.89
N ALA A 185 -9.08 -0.70 7.81
CA ALA A 185 -10.12 -0.23 6.92
C ALA A 185 -11.51 -0.36 7.57
N HIS A 186 -11.91 -1.54 7.99
CA HIS A 186 -13.28 -1.84 8.38
C HIS A 186 -13.61 -1.38 9.79
N ASP A 187 -12.68 -1.56 10.76
CA ASP A 187 -12.96 -1.25 12.17
C ASP A 187 -12.61 0.20 12.52
N GLN A 188 -11.58 0.77 11.83
CA GLN A 188 -11.11 2.13 12.10
C GLN A 188 -11.54 3.14 11.04
N GLY A 189 -12.18 2.69 9.95
CA GLY A 189 -12.65 3.57 8.86
C GLY A 189 -11.52 4.21 8.05
N ARG A 190 -10.30 3.61 8.05
CA ARG A 190 -9.14 4.13 7.31
C ARG A 190 -9.20 3.72 5.84
N GLY A 191 -8.56 4.47 4.97
CA GLY A 191 -8.35 4.06 3.58
C GLY A 191 -7.04 3.26 3.45
N VAL A 192 -7.08 2.11 2.78
CA VAL A 192 -5.89 1.29 2.54
C VAL A 192 -5.76 1.01 1.05
N VAL A 193 -4.61 1.36 0.46
CA VAL A 193 -4.30 1.08 -0.95
C VAL A 193 -2.97 0.34 -1.02
N LEU A 194 -2.98 -0.88 -1.55
CA LEU A 194 -1.83 -1.75 -1.61
C LEU A 194 -1.50 -2.10 -3.06
N THR A 195 -0.22 -2.19 -3.42
CA THR A 195 0.16 -2.96 -4.60
C THR A 195 0.49 -4.39 -4.17
N LEU A 196 0.09 -5.37 -4.96
CA LEU A 196 0.33 -6.78 -4.71
C LEU A 196 0.68 -7.50 -6.02
N HIS A 197 1.33 -8.67 -5.89
CA HIS A 197 1.61 -9.57 -7.02
C HIS A 197 0.78 -10.85 -6.98
N ASP A 198 0.44 -11.32 -5.78
CA ASP A 198 -0.36 -12.53 -5.60
C ASP A 198 -1.84 -12.21 -5.81
N LEU A 199 -2.41 -12.77 -6.89
CA LEU A 199 -3.81 -12.56 -7.28
C LEU A 199 -4.78 -13.16 -6.26
N SER A 200 -4.46 -14.33 -5.71
CA SER A 200 -5.32 -15.02 -4.74
C SER A 200 -5.31 -14.32 -3.39
N LEU A 201 -4.13 -13.85 -2.94
CA LEU A 201 -4.01 -13.04 -1.73
C LEU A 201 -4.75 -11.71 -1.88
N ALA A 202 -4.61 -11.04 -3.03
CA ALA A 202 -5.35 -9.81 -3.32
C ALA A 202 -6.87 -10.03 -3.29
N ALA A 203 -7.37 -11.09 -3.93
CA ALA A 203 -8.78 -11.45 -3.91
C ALA A 203 -9.32 -11.74 -2.50
N ARG A 204 -8.45 -12.21 -1.59
CA ARG A 204 -8.80 -12.53 -0.20
C ARG A 204 -8.86 -11.33 0.72
N ILE A 205 -7.94 -10.35 0.56
CA ILE A 205 -7.80 -9.24 1.50
C ILE A 205 -8.42 -7.93 1.03
N ALA A 206 -8.58 -7.74 -0.29
CA ALA A 206 -9.10 -6.50 -0.85
C ALA A 206 -10.61 -6.55 -1.03
N ASP A 207 -11.27 -5.42 -0.78
CA ASP A 207 -12.68 -5.21 -1.09
C ASP A 207 -12.85 -4.77 -2.56
N ARG A 208 -11.82 -4.15 -3.11
CA ARG A 208 -11.77 -3.64 -4.47
C ARG A 208 -10.40 -3.89 -5.09
N ILE A 209 -10.39 -4.19 -6.38
CA ILE A 209 -9.17 -4.40 -7.15
C ILE A 209 -9.15 -3.46 -8.35
N VAL A 210 -8.01 -2.81 -8.55
CA VAL A 210 -7.68 -2.02 -9.73
C VAL A 210 -6.58 -2.75 -10.49
N VAL A 211 -6.86 -3.20 -11.70
CA VAL A 211 -5.88 -3.86 -12.56
C VAL A 211 -5.30 -2.85 -13.54
N MET A 212 -3.98 -2.70 -13.53
CA MET A 212 -3.25 -1.83 -14.45
C MET A 212 -2.47 -2.62 -15.49
N ALA A 213 -2.48 -2.13 -16.71
CA ALA A 213 -1.61 -2.59 -17.81
C ALA A 213 -1.14 -1.36 -18.62
N GLU A 214 0.13 -1.35 -19.05
CA GLU A 214 0.70 -0.31 -19.91
C GLU A 214 0.44 1.14 -19.46
N GLY A 215 0.44 1.36 -18.15
CA GLY A 215 0.22 2.69 -17.55
C GLY A 215 -1.24 3.11 -17.40
N ARG A 216 -2.20 2.27 -17.79
CA ARG A 216 -3.64 2.54 -17.76
C ARG A 216 -4.38 1.59 -16.83
N ILE A 217 -5.56 1.99 -16.39
CA ILE A 217 -6.47 1.09 -15.67
C ILE A 217 -7.22 0.26 -16.71
N LEU A 218 -7.11 -1.06 -16.61
CA LEU A 218 -7.79 -2.04 -17.44
C LEU A 218 -9.11 -2.49 -16.83
N ALA A 219 -9.13 -2.70 -15.50
CA ALA A 219 -10.31 -3.06 -14.75
C ALA A 219 -10.31 -2.41 -13.36
N ASP A 220 -11.48 -2.18 -12.81
CA ASP A 220 -11.70 -1.53 -11.53
C ASP A 220 -13.05 -1.99 -10.96
N GLY A 221 -13.03 -2.76 -9.87
CA GLY A 221 -14.25 -3.30 -9.29
C GLY A 221 -14.01 -4.31 -8.16
N PRO A 222 -15.06 -5.03 -7.75
CA PRO A 222 -14.94 -6.15 -6.82
C PRO A 222 -13.96 -7.21 -7.33
N PRO A 223 -13.31 -7.99 -6.43
CA PRO A 223 -12.27 -8.96 -6.83
C PRO A 223 -12.69 -9.93 -7.93
N VAL A 224 -13.91 -10.45 -7.88
CA VAL A 224 -14.40 -11.43 -8.86
C VAL A 224 -14.52 -10.83 -10.27
N GLU A 225 -14.96 -9.57 -10.37
CA GLU A 225 -15.11 -8.88 -11.65
C GLU A 225 -13.76 -8.39 -12.20
N ALA A 226 -12.96 -7.73 -11.34
CA ALA A 226 -11.67 -7.18 -11.73
C ALA A 226 -10.62 -8.24 -12.06
N LEU A 227 -10.76 -9.47 -11.56
CA LEU A 227 -9.90 -10.62 -11.85
C LEU A 227 -10.57 -11.63 -12.79
N SER A 228 -11.49 -11.19 -13.66
CA SER A 228 -12.09 -12.10 -14.63
C SER A 228 -11.02 -12.72 -15.55
N PRO A 229 -11.28 -13.93 -16.12
CA PRO A 229 -10.34 -14.57 -17.04
C PRO A 229 -9.91 -13.66 -18.19
N GLU A 230 -10.83 -12.83 -18.72
CA GLU A 230 -10.57 -11.89 -19.82
C GLU A 230 -9.61 -10.78 -19.39
N VAL A 231 -9.80 -10.22 -18.19
CA VAL A 231 -8.92 -9.18 -17.63
C VAL A 231 -7.53 -9.77 -17.37
N LEU A 232 -7.46 -10.98 -16.81
CA LEU A 232 -6.19 -11.65 -16.53
C LEU A 232 -5.42 -12.01 -17.82
N ALA A 233 -6.12 -12.46 -18.84
CA ALA A 233 -5.53 -12.70 -20.16
C ALA A 233 -4.99 -11.38 -20.77
N ALA A 234 -5.76 -10.31 -20.73
CA ALA A 234 -5.37 -9.01 -21.30
C ALA A 234 -4.22 -8.35 -20.53
N ALA A 235 -4.20 -8.46 -19.17
CA ALA A 235 -3.19 -7.80 -18.35
C ALA A 235 -1.88 -8.57 -18.23
N TYR A 236 -1.96 -9.93 -18.12
CA TYR A 236 -0.83 -10.78 -17.75
C TYR A 236 -0.43 -11.80 -18.83
N ASP A 237 -1.18 -11.90 -19.92
CA ASP A 237 -1.02 -12.95 -20.94
C ASP A 237 -1.09 -14.35 -20.34
N ILE A 238 -2.07 -14.60 -19.47
CA ILE A 238 -2.31 -15.87 -18.82
C ILE A 238 -3.74 -16.35 -19.03
N GLU A 239 -3.91 -17.69 -19.08
CA GLU A 239 -5.20 -18.35 -18.94
C GLU A 239 -5.41 -18.67 -17.46
N ALA A 240 -6.51 -18.18 -16.89
CA ALA A 240 -6.83 -18.37 -15.49
C ALA A 240 -8.32 -18.65 -15.29
N ARG A 241 -8.66 -19.28 -14.16
CA ARG A 241 -10.05 -19.53 -13.78
C ARG A 241 -10.26 -19.29 -12.29
N HIS A 242 -11.49 -18.96 -11.93
CA HIS A 242 -11.91 -18.86 -10.55
C HIS A 242 -12.22 -20.23 -9.99
N VAL A 243 -11.65 -20.55 -8.83
CA VAL A 243 -11.92 -21.76 -8.07
C VAL A 243 -12.49 -21.38 -6.72
N THR A 244 -13.57 -22.02 -6.29
CA THR A 244 -14.13 -21.79 -4.96
C THR A 244 -13.28 -22.52 -3.93
N GLY A 245 -12.52 -21.77 -3.15
CA GLY A 245 -11.77 -22.27 -2.00
C GLY A 245 -12.57 -22.19 -0.70
N ALA A 246 -12.12 -22.88 0.35
CA ALA A 246 -12.76 -22.86 1.67
C ALA A 246 -12.76 -21.47 2.32
N SER A 247 -11.83 -20.58 1.92
CA SER A 247 -11.66 -19.23 2.49
C SER A 247 -11.97 -18.11 1.50
N GLY A 248 -12.68 -18.38 0.41
CA GLY A 248 -13.04 -17.42 -0.63
C GLY A 248 -12.53 -17.81 -2.03
N PRO A 249 -12.66 -16.92 -3.01
CA PRO A 249 -12.23 -17.18 -4.37
C PRO A 249 -10.71 -17.34 -4.45
N LEU A 250 -10.27 -18.34 -5.21
CA LEU A 250 -8.88 -18.56 -5.59
C LEU A 250 -8.75 -18.35 -7.08
N ILE A 251 -7.61 -17.84 -7.52
CA ILE A 251 -7.27 -17.72 -8.93
C ILE A 251 -6.32 -18.86 -9.28
N GLU A 252 -6.79 -19.81 -10.07
CA GLU A 252 -5.95 -20.87 -10.62
C GLU A 252 -5.40 -20.43 -11.98
N ILE A 253 -4.09 -20.37 -12.09
CA ILE A 253 -3.41 -20.10 -13.37
C ILE A 253 -3.26 -21.43 -14.08
N VAL A 254 -3.89 -21.57 -15.23
CA VAL A 254 -3.92 -22.80 -16.05
C VAL A 254 -2.73 -22.85 -17.00
N GLY A 255 -2.34 -21.69 -17.55
CA GLY A 255 -1.26 -21.61 -18.51
C GLY A 255 -0.98 -20.18 -18.98
N ARG A 256 -0.12 -20.04 -19.98
CA ARG A 256 0.03 -18.79 -20.73
C ARG A 256 -1.10 -18.63 -21.73
N GLY A 257 -1.53 -17.38 -21.95
CA GLY A 257 -2.41 -17.02 -23.05
C GLY A 257 -1.84 -17.49 -24.40
N ARG A 258 -2.73 -17.88 -25.32
CA ARG A 258 -2.34 -18.31 -26.68
C ARG A 258 -2.49 -17.16 -27.66
#